data_0e9fe3a917f8bb7d82961ba69e45feee
#
_entry.id   0e9fe3a917f8bb7d82961ba69e45feee
#
_cell.length_a   1.000
_cell.length_b   1.000
_cell.length_c   1.000
_cell.angle_alpha   90.00
_cell.angle_beta   90.00
_cell.angle_gamma   90.00
#
_symmetry.space_group_name_H-M   'P 1'
#
loop_
_entity.id
_entity.type
_entity.pdbx_description
1 polymer ?
#
loop_
_entity_poly.entity_id
_entity_poly.type
_entity_poly.pdbx_seq_one_letter_code
_entity_poly.pdbx_strand_id
1 'polypeptide(L)'
;MTFHQLRIFWAVAHAKSFTKASKLLGLAQPSLSQQISKLEKDLGAQLFNRDSNQMNLTDAGTFLARKAELILSSVDEATVGLKEFSEGSRGVIAVGALSSIARNLIPHAVTLLAQNFPDIELDIHETAPAEALDLLYGRRLNIAMLATDSIASAASSFHQTPTATDPYVLAVPRGIDLSNIQNVEADLGKSERVVINSTIQFNFGSQHKRRIEEWYQRVLPHYRVILQTRTYEVALSMVQEGLGVAVVPAMTAILGPDKGFDVSLYRTKLPDRDIVALTASQYVRVDPYACFLRVLTEAGKKLVLPSLLDAPPLMEEL
;
A
#
# COMPACT_ATOMS: atom_id res chain seq x y z
N MET A 1 -12.92 8.10 -32.12
CA MET A 1 -12.38 7.97 -30.74
C MET A 1 -13.17 8.87 -29.80
N THR A 2 -13.68 8.33 -28.67
CA THR A 2 -14.41 9.06 -27.62
C THR A 2 -13.65 8.97 -26.29
N PHE A 3 -13.93 9.88 -25.34
CA PHE A 3 -13.35 9.79 -23.98
C PHE A 3 -13.66 8.47 -23.28
N HIS A 4 -14.85 7.93 -23.49
CA HIS A 4 -15.23 6.64 -22.94
C HIS A 4 -14.36 5.50 -23.49
N GLN A 5 -14.14 5.46 -24.81
CA GLN A 5 -13.25 4.49 -25.45
C GLN A 5 -11.79 4.66 -25.00
N LEU A 6 -11.33 5.91 -24.83
CA LEU A 6 -9.98 6.20 -24.36
C LEU A 6 -9.78 5.72 -22.91
N ARG A 7 -10.79 5.89 -22.06
CA ARG A 7 -10.78 5.41 -20.66
C ARG A 7 -10.75 3.88 -20.60
N ILE A 8 -11.56 3.21 -21.41
CA ILE A 8 -11.56 1.74 -21.52
C ILE A 8 -10.19 1.25 -21.98
N PHE A 9 -9.65 1.83 -23.04
CA PHE A 9 -8.34 1.47 -23.57
C PHE A 9 -7.25 1.63 -22.50
N TRP A 10 -7.21 2.77 -21.82
CA TRP A 10 -6.24 3.06 -20.77
C TRP A 10 -6.34 2.04 -19.63
N ALA A 11 -7.55 1.73 -19.16
CA ALA A 11 -7.76 0.76 -18.09
C ALA A 11 -7.32 -0.66 -18.49
N VAL A 12 -7.60 -1.09 -19.73
CA VAL A 12 -7.18 -2.41 -20.25
C VAL A 12 -5.65 -2.47 -20.38
N ALA A 13 -5.03 -1.40 -20.89
CA ALA A 13 -3.57 -1.29 -21.04
C ALA A 13 -2.83 -1.43 -19.68
N HIS A 14 -3.34 -0.76 -18.64
CA HIS A 14 -2.74 -0.79 -17.31
C HIS A 14 -3.01 -2.09 -16.55
N ALA A 15 -4.24 -2.60 -16.62
CA ALA A 15 -4.61 -3.86 -15.98
C ALA A 15 -3.97 -5.09 -16.64
N LYS A 16 -3.46 -4.95 -17.87
CA LYS A 16 -2.93 -6.04 -18.73
C LYS A 16 -3.90 -7.24 -18.82
N SER A 17 -5.20 -7.00 -18.65
CA SER A 17 -6.26 -8.03 -18.61
C SER A 17 -7.63 -7.40 -18.79
N PHE A 18 -8.40 -7.91 -19.76
CA PHE A 18 -9.80 -7.49 -19.94
C PHE A 18 -10.68 -7.80 -18.73
N THR A 19 -10.46 -8.94 -18.09
CA THR A 19 -11.22 -9.34 -16.90
C THR A 19 -10.96 -8.41 -15.72
N LYS A 20 -9.71 -8.01 -15.48
CA LYS A 20 -9.38 -7.03 -14.44
C LYS A 20 -9.95 -5.67 -14.78
N ALA A 21 -9.76 -5.18 -16.00
CA ALA A 21 -10.30 -3.89 -16.46
C ALA A 21 -11.83 -3.83 -16.39
N SER A 22 -12.53 -4.95 -16.67
CA SER A 22 -13.99 -5.01 -16.56
C SER A 22 -14.48 -4.82 -15.14
N LYS A 23 -13.80 -5.44 -14.17
CA LYS A 23 -14.09 -5.25 -12.74
C LYS A 23 -13.81 -3.81 -12.31
N LEU A 24 -12.67 -3.24 -12.73
CA LEU A 24 -12.28 -1.85 -12.43
C LEU A 24 -13.30 -0.82 -12.91
N LEU A 25 -13.82 -1.04 -14.11
CA LEU A 25 -14.76 -0.10 -14.75
C LEU A 25 -16.23 -0.41 -14.47
N GLY A 26 -16.55 -1.53 -13.82
CA GLY A 26 -17.92 -1.98 -13.60
C GLY A 26 -18.65 -2.33 -14.90
N LEU A 27 -17.93 -2.75 -15.96
CA LEU A 27 -18.48 -3.04 -17.29
C LEU A 27 -18.30 -4.53 -17.62
N ALA A 28 -19.18 -5.09 -18.43
CA ALA A 28 -19.05 -6.47 -18.91
C ALA A 28 -17.84 -6.60 -19.85
N GLN A 29 -17.05 -7.67 -19.70
CA GLN A 29 -15.87 -7.93 -20.53
C GLN A 29 -16.13 -7.91 -22.05
N PRO A 30 -17.25 -8.49 -22.58
CA PRO A 30 -17.58 -8.39 -24.00
C PRO A 30 -17.73 -6.94 -24.47
N SER A 31 -18.32 -6.07 -23.64
CA SER A 31 -18.49 -4.64 -23.94
C SER A 31 -17.14 -3.94 -24.06
N LEU A 32 -16.18 -4.24 -23.16
CA LEU A 32 -14.83 -3.69 -23.26
C LEU A 32 -14.15 -4.10 -24.57
N SER A 33 -14.20 -5.40 -24.89
CA SER A 33 -13.60 -5.93 -26.12
C SER A 33 -14.18 -5.29 -27.37
N GLN A 34 -15.50 -5.09 -27.39
CA GLN A 34 -16.19 -4.42 -28.50
C GLN A 34 -15.77 -2.95 -28.63
N GLN A 35 -15.65 -2.22 -27.53
CA GLN A 35 -15.22 -0.82 -27.53
C GLN A 35 -13.76 -0.67 -27.98
N ILE A 36 -12.86 -1.57 -27.57
CA ILE A 36 -11.48 -1.59 -28.05
C ILE A 36 -11.42 -1.88 -29.55
N SER A 37 -12.12 -2.91 -30.04
CA SER A 37 -12.15 -3.23 -31.46
C SER A 37 -12.71 -2.08 -32.30
N LYS A 38 -13.73 -1.37 -31.80
CA LYS A 38 -14.25 -0.17 -32.44
C LYS A 38 -13.24 0.96 -32.47
N LEU A 39 -12.51 1.18 -31.35
CA LEU A 39 -11.45 2.18 -31.26
C LEU A 39 -10.33 1.89 -32.26
N GLU A 40 -9.84 0.65 -32.34
CA GLU A 40 -8.81 0.21 -33.29
C GLU A 40 -9.25 0.45 -34.72
N LYS A 41 -10.51 0.12 -35.04
CA LYS A 41 -11.11 0.37 -36.36
C LYS A 41 -11.18 1.86 -36.69
N ASP A 42 -11.65 2.69 -35.76
CA ASP A 42 -11.75 4.14 -35.91
C ASP A 42 -10.38 4.81 -36.12
N LEU A 43 -9.33 4.26 -35.50
CA LEU A 43 -7.95 4.77 -35.59
C LEU A 43 -7.15 4.17 -36.75
N GLY A 44 -7.63 3.08 -37.36
CA GLY A 44 -6.92 2.34 -38.40
C GLY A 44 -5.63 1.66 -37.91
N ALA A 45 -5.51 1.42 -36.63
CA ALA A 45 -4.32 0.83 -36.00
C ALA A 45 -4.70 -0.16 -34.91
N GLN A 46 -4.00 -1.29 -34.84
CA GLN A 46 -4.10 -2.22 -33.73
C GLN A 46 -3.34 -1.65 -32.52
N LEU A 47 -3.96 -1.71 -31.36
CA LEU A 47 -3.41 -1.20 -30.10
C LEU A 47 -2.88 -2.32 -29.21
N PHE A 48 -3.41 -3.54 -29.39
CA PHE A 48 -2.98 -4.73 -28.65
C PHE A 48 -2.52 -5.83 -29.59
N ASN A 49 -1.45 -6.55 -29.20
CA ASN A 49 -1.00 -7.75 -29.89
C ASN A 49 -1.96 -8.91 -29.59
N ARG A 50 -2.47 -9.56 -30.64
CA ARG A 50 -3.41 -10.68 -30.53
C ARG A 50 -2.72 -12.04 -30.48
N ASP A 51 -1.41 -12.10 -30.78
CA ASP A 51 -0.65 -13.35 -30.99
C ASP A 51 -0.02 -13.92 -29.72
N SER A 52 -0.20 -13.29 -28.57
CA SER A 52 0.35 -13.75 -27.29
C SER A 52 -0.77 -14.00 -26.28
N ASN A 53 -0.58 -15.05 -25.47
CA ASN A 53 -1.46 -15.33 -24.33
C ASN A 53 -1.40 -14.23 -23.23
N GLN A 54 -0.57 -13.19 -23.47
CA GLN A 54 -0.44 -12.00 -22.63
C GLN A 54 -0.86 -10.77 -23.42
N MET A 55 -1.61 -9.89 -22.74
CA MET A 55 -2.10 -8.62 -23.31
C MET A 55 -0.94 -7.62 -23.35
N ASN A 56 -0.25 -7.56 -24.50
CA ASN A 56 0.83 -6.61 -24.75
C ASN A 56 0.36 -5.51 -25.70
N LEU A 57 0.83 -4.28 -25.47
CA LEU A 57 0.57 -3.14 -26.35
C LEU A 57 1.47 -3.26 -27.62
N THR A 58 0.92 -2.80 -28.73
CA THR A 58 1.71 -2.47 -29.93
C THR A 58 2.45 -1.14 -29.72
N ASP A 59 3.30 -0.75 -30.67
CA ASP A 59 3.93 0.59 -30.66
C ASP A 59 2.87 1.70 -30.69
N ALA A 60 1.82 1.53 -31.51
CA ALA A 60 0.68 2.44 -31.56
C ALA A 60 -0.09 2.45 -30.22
N GLY A 61 -0.28 1.28 -29.59
CA GLY A 61 -0.87 1.15 -28.27
C GLY A 61 -0.04 1.86 -27.20
N THR A 62 1.29 1.68 -27.23
CA THR A 62 2.20 2.34 -26.28
C THR A 62 2.18 3.87 -26.44
N PHE A 63 2.16 4.36 -27.68
CA PHE A 63 2.00 5.78 -27.95
C PHE A 63 0.66 6.31 -27.43
N LEU A 64 -0.44 5.61 -27.76
CA LEU A 64 -1.76 6.04 -27.32
C LEU A 64 -1.92 5.98 -25.79
N ALA A 65 -1.32 4.99 -25.10
CA ALA A 65 -1.39 4.88 -23.65
C ALA A 65 -0.82 6.13 -22.95
N ARG A 66 0.36 6.61 -23.38
CA ARG A 66 0.94 7.86 -22.86
C ARG A 66 0.07 9.08 -23.13
N LYS A 67 -0.52 9.17 -24.33
CA LYS A 67 -1.40 10.29 -24.69
C LYS A 67 -2.75 10.21 -23.99
N ALA A 68 -3.30 9.00 -23.84
CA ALA A 68 -4.54 8.77 -23.11
C ALA A 68 -4.44 9.24 -21.66
N GLU A 69 -3.33 8.94 -21.00
CA GLU A 69 -3.07 9.39 -19.64
C GLU A 69 -3.11 10.91 -19.51
N LEU A 70 -2.42 11.63 -20.40
CA LEU A 70 -2.42 13.10 -20.42
C LEU A 70 -3.81 13.69 -20.69
N ILE A 71 -4.54 13.15 -21.66
CA ILE A 71 -5.87 13.64 -22.05
C ILE A 71 -6.87 13.39 -20.90
N LEU A 72 -6.87 12.20 -20.35
CA LEU A 72 -7.77 11.84 -19.25
C LEU A 72 -7.45 12.67 -17.99
N SER A 73 -6.16 12.90 -17.70
CA SER A 73 -5.70 13.78 -16.63
C SER A 73 -6.24 15.21 -16.80
N SER A 74 -6.13 15.79 -18.01
CA SER A 74 -6.61 17.16 -18.28
C SER A 74 -8.15 17.27 -18.15
N VAL A 75 -8.90 16.24 -18.55
CA VAL A 75 -10.36 16.24 -18.36
C VAL A 75 -10.73 16.20 -16.89
N ASP A 76 -10.00 15.44 -16.10
CA ASP A 76 -10.27 15.37 -14.67
C ASP A 76 -9.87 16.65 -13.95
N GLU A 77 -8.73 17.26 -14.32
CA GLU A 77 -8.32 18.56 -13.82
C GLU A 77 -9.40 19.63 -14.08
N ALA A 78 -9.93 19.65 -15.31
CA ALA A 78 -11.04 20.54 -15.65
C ALA A 78 -12.31 20.24 -14.82
N THR A 79 -12.61 18.95 -14.61
CA THR A 79 -13.79 18.53 -13.85
C THR A 79 -13.67 18.90 -12.38
N VAL A 80 -12.48 18.71 -11.77
CA VAL A 80 -12.19 19.10 -10.40
C VAL A 80 -12.28 20.62 -10.25
N GLY A 81 -11.58 21.37 -11.12
CA GLY A 81 -11.60 22.84 -11.09
C GLY A 81 -13.02 23.41 -11.25
N LEU A 82 -13.84 22.83 -12.12
CA LEU A 82 -15.24 23.26 -12.27
C LEU A 82 -16.12 22.96 -11.04
N LYS A 83 -15.87 21.86 -10.33
CA LYS A 83 -16.57 21.57 -9.07
C LYS A 83 -16.22 22.60 -7.99
N GLU A 84 -14.96 23.03 -7.90
CA GLU A 84 -14.54 24.09 -6.98
C GLU A 84 -15.27 25.41 -7.22
N PHE A 85 -15.60 25.73 -8.50
CA PHE A 85 -16.40 26.92 -8.84
C PHE A 85 -17.89 26.75 -8.46
N SER A 86 -18.42 25.53 -8.45
CA SER A 86 -19.86 25.28 -8.25
C SER A 86 -20.27 25.03 -6.81
N GLU A 87 -19.37 24.49 -5.99
CA GLU A 87 -19.72 23.96 -4.66
C GLU A 87 -18.95 24.62 -3.49
N GLY A 88 -18.10 25.60 -3.74
CA GLY A 88 -17.34 26.35 -2.71
C GLY A 88 -16.69 25.42 -1.69
N SER A 89 -15.48 24.99 -1.92
CA SER A 89 -14.60 24.19 -1.00
C SER A 89 -15.19 22.94 -0.34
N ARG A 90 -16.38 22.49 -0.73
CA ARG A 90 -16.95 21.23 -0.28
C ARG A 90 -16.57 20.12 -1.24
N GLY A 91 -15.77 19.17 -0.80
CA GLY A 91 -15.36 18.02 -1.60
C GLY A 91 -15.09 16.80 -0.73
N VAL A 92 -15.05 15.60 -1.33
CA VAL A 92 -14.66 14.36 -0.66
C VAL A 92 -13.29 13.95 -1.18
N ILE A 93 -12.33 13.72 -0.28
CA ILE A 93 -11.06 13.09 -0.61
C ILE A 93 -11.13 11.62 -0.21
N ALA A 94 -11.20 10.73 -1.18
CA ALA A 94 -11.17 9.29 -0.95
C ALA A 94 -9.72 8.80 -0.83
N VAL A 95 -9.38 8.18 0.30
CA VAL A 95 -8.02 7.73 0.66
C VAL A 95 -8.02 6.25 0.96
N GLY A 96 -7.18 5.48 0.27
CA GLY A 96 -6.94 4.08 0.55
C GLY A 96 -5.63 3.85 1.31
N ALA A 97 -5.65 3.04 2.37
CA ALA A 97 -4.44 2.71 3.12
C ALA A 97 -4.60 1.39 3.88
N LEU A 98 -3.47 0.78 4.27
CA LEU A 98 -3.49 -0.26 5.30
C LEU A 98 -3.88 0.34 6.66
N SER A 99 -4.55 -0.45 7.50
CA SER A 99 -5.02 -0.04 8.85
C SER A 99 -3.92 0.66 9.67
N SER A 100 -2.72 0.09 9.73
CA SER A 100 -1.59 0.68 10.47
C SER A 100 -1.19 2.07 9.96
N ILE A 101 -1.22 2.29 8.64
CA ILE A 101 -0.90 3.58 8.01
C ILE A 101 -2.04 4.57 8.27
N ALA A 102 -3.29 4.16 8.01
CA ALA A 102 -4.46 4.99 8.18
C ALA A 102 -4.55 5.51 9.62
N ARG A 103 -4.44 4.62 10.60
CA ARG A 103 -4.58 4.94 12.02
C ARG A 103 -3.51 5.91 12.54
N ASN A 104 -2.28 5.79 12.05
CA ASN A 104 -1.16 6.56 12.61
C ASN A 104 -0.86 7.88 11.88
N LEU A 105 -1.17 7.98 10.58
CA LEU A 105 -0.85 9.18 9.80
C LEU A 105 -2.08 10.05 9.52
N ILE A 106 -3.23 9.45 9.20
CA ILE A 106 -4.39 10.22 8.75
C ILE A 106 -4.98 11.13 9.83
N PRO A 107 -5.17 10.73 11.11
CA PRO A 107 -5.79 11.59 12.10
C PRO A 107 -5.07 12.93 12.30
N HIS A 108 -3.73 12.90 12.34
CA HIS A 108 -2.95 14.13 12.47
C HIS A 108 -3.02 14.99 11.18
N ALA A 109 -2.97 14.36 10.01
CA ALA A 109 -3.12 15.06 8.74
C ALA A 109 -4.50 15.72 8.59
N VAL A 110 -5.58 15.04 9.05
CA VAL A 110 -6.94 15.60 9.07
C VAL A 110 -7.02 16.84 9.94
N THR A 111 -6.43 16.80 11.14
CA THR A 111 -6.40 17.96 12.04
C THR A 111 -5.73 19.17 11.39
N LEU A 112 -4.65 18.94 10.64
CA LEU A 112 -3.95 20.02 9.92
C LEU A 112 -4.72 20.49 8.67
N LEU A 113 -5.35 19.55 7.94
CA LEU A 113 -6.16 19.90 6.77
C LEU A 113 -7.36 20.75 7.14
N ALA A 114 -8.07 20.41 8.21
CA ALA A 114 -9.27 21.10 8.68
C ALA A 114 -9.03 22.58 9.03
N GLN A 115 -7.80 22.96 9.31
CA GLN A 115 -7.44 24.38 9.56
C GLN A 115 -7.62 25.25 8.31
N ASN A 116 -7.43 24.69 7.11
CA ASN A 116 -7.53 25.41 5.84
C ASN A 116 -8.79 25.04 5.05
N PHE A 117 -9.27 23.81 5.23
CA PHE A 117 -10.38 23.22 4.47
C PHE A 117 -11.34 22.53 5.43
N PRO A 118 -12.11 23.26 6.27
CA PRO A 118 -12.98 22.69 7.29
C PRO A 118 -14.17 21.92 6.72
N ASP A 119 -14.58 22.20 5.49
CA ASP A 119 -15.75 21.59 4.85
C ASP A 119 -15.39 20.35 4.00
N ILE A 120 -14.10 19.93 3.97
CA ILE A 120 -13.68 18.75 3.23
C ILE A 120 -14.01 17.48 4.03
N GLU A 121 -14.73 16.57 3.39
CA GLU A 121 -14.97 15.22 3.87
C GLU A 121 -13.83 14.28 3.45
N LEU A 122 -13.43 13.39 4.34
CA LEU A 122 -12.48 12.32 4.05
C LEU A 122 -13.20 10.98 4.07
N ASP A 123 -13.12 10.24 2.97
CA ASP A 123 -13.61 8.86 2.86
C ASP A 123 -12.41 7.90 2.93
N ILE A 124 -12.26 7.21 4.07
CA ILE A 124 -11.09 6.35 4.35
C ILE A 124 -11.44 4.89 4.07
N HIS A 125 -10.73 4.30 3.12
CA HIS A 125 -10.84 2.90 2.76
C HIS A 125 -9.66 2.11 3.32
N GLU A 126 -9.93 1.20 4.26
CA GLU A 126 -8.92 0.21 4.64
C GLU A 126 -8.79 -0.84 3.55
N THR A 127 -7.66 -0.85 2.86
CA THR A 127 -7.45 -1.67 1.67
C THR A 127 -6.09 -2.34 1.67
N ALA A 128 -6.01 -3.47 0.98
CA ALA A 128 -4.74 -4.07 0.61
C ALA A 128 -4.03 -3.27 -0.50
N PRO A 129 -2.69 -3.35 -0.61
CA PRO A 129 -1.95 -2.59 -1.62
C PRO A 129 -2.43 -2.79 -3.06
N ALA A 130 -2.71 -4.04 -3.45
CA ALA A 130 -3.23 -4.34 -4.79
C ALA A 130 -4.62 -3.76 -5.03
N GLU A 131 -5.50 -3.84 -4.03
CA GLU A 131 -6.84 -3.28 -4.08
C GLU A 131 -6.81 -1.75 -4.10
N ALA A 132 -5.94 -1.12 -3.29
CA ALA A 132 -5.77 0.33 -3.30
C ALA A 132 -5.30 0.83 -4.68
N LEU A 133 -4.37 0.12 -5.33
CA LEU A 133 -3.95 0.44 -6.69
C LEU A 133 -5.09 0.27 -7.69
N ASP A 134 -5.85 -0.82 -7.61
CA ASP A 134 -7.01 -1.05 -8.48
C ASP A 134 -8.06 0.07 -8.33
N LEU A 135 -8.34 0.48 -7.08
CA LEU A 135 -9.26 1.58 -6.79
C LEU A 135 -8.71 2.94 -7.28
N LEU A 136 -7.40 3.16 -7.16
CA LEU A 136 -6.75 4.38 -7.65
C LEU A 136 -6.78 4.45 -9.18
N TYR A 137 -6.49 3.33 -9.89
CA TYR A 137 -6.64 3.22 -11.34
C TYR A 137 -8.09 3.41 -11.79
N GLY A 138 -9.04 2.85 -11.04
CA GLY A 138 -10.48 3.00 -11.26
C GLY A 138 -11.03 4.37 -10.87
N ARG A 139 -10.19 5.28 -10.32
CA ARG A 139 -10.55 6.62 -9.82
C ARG A 139 -11.61 6.62 -8.72
N ARG A 140 -11.67 5.54 -7.99
CA ARG A 140 -12.49 5.40 -6.79
C ARG A 140 -11.76 5.91 -5.55
N LEU A 141 -10.43 6.06 -5.64
CA LEU A 141 -9.60 6.75 -4.66
C LEU A 141 -8.90 7.95 -5.34
N ASN A 142 -8.71 9.01 -4.59
CA ASN A 142 -7.89 10.15 -4.99
C ASN A 142 -6.43 9.93 -4.58
N ILE A 143 -6.22 9.29 -3.43
CA ILE A 143 -4.91 9.05 -2.83
C ILE A 143 -4.84 7.62 -2.31
N ALA A 144 -3.72 6.92 -2.54
CA ALA A 144 -3.42 5.63 -1.93
C ALA A 144 -2.10 5.71 -1.16
N MET A 145 -2.14 5.41 0.14
CA MET A 145 -0.95 5.40 1.00
C MET A 145 -0.41 3.98 1.11
N LEU A 146 0.73 3.73 0.49
CA LEU A 146 1.30 2.40 0.30
C LEU A 146 2.79 2.38 0.62
N ALA A 147 3.31 1.20 0.94
CA ALA A 147 4.75 1.00 1.01
C ALA A 147 5.34 0.86 -0.41
N THR A 148 6.50 1.46 -0.67
CA THR A 148 7.16 1.47 -1.98
C THR A 148 7.45 0.07 -2.51
N ASP A 149 7.79 -0.87 -1.65
CA ASP A 149 8.04 -2.27 -1.98
C ASP A 149 6.77 -3.05 -2.42
N SER A 150 5.58 -2.51 -2.13
CA SER A 150 4.29 -3.08 -2.54
C SER A 150 3.81 -2.57 -3.89
N ILE A 151 4.45 -1.56 -4.47
CA ILE A 151 3.94 -0.83 -5.63
C ILE A 151 4.50 -1.38 -6.96
N ALA A 152 5.70 -1.98 -6.94
CA ALA A 152 6.39 -2.52 -8.12
C ALA A 152 6.32 -1.58 -9.36
N SER A 153 6.04 -2.13 -10.55
CA SER A 153 5.98 -1.38 -11.82
C SER A 153 4.77 -0.45 -11.97
N ALA A 154 3.78 -0.51 -11.08
CA ALA A 154 2.56 0.31 -11.15
C ALA A 154 2.79 1.77 -10.75
N ALA A 155 3.86 2.03 -10.00
CA ALA A 155 4.17 3.35 -9.44
C ALA A 155 4.54 4.42 -10.48
N SER A 156 4.94 4.05 -11.69
CA SER A 156 5.33 5.00 -12.74
C SER A 156 4.18 5.86 -13.29
N SER A 157 2.94 5.46 -13.05
CA SER A 157 1.74 6.15 -13.53
C SER A 157 1.19 7.19 -12.57
N PHE A 158 1.70 7.24 -11.34
CA PHE A 158 1.22 8.14 -10.30
C PHE A 158 2.36 8.99 -9.74
N HIS A 159 2.01 10.18 -9.29
CA HIS A 159 2.93 10.98 -8.49
C HIS A 159 3.08 10.35 -7.10
N GLN A 160 4.32 10.28 -6.62
CA GLN A 160 4.65 9.71 -5.31
C GLN A 160 5.10 10.83 -4.38
N THR A 161 4.40 11.01 -3.27
CA THR A 161 4.78 11.92 -2.20
C THR A 161 5.26 11.10 -1.01
N PRO A 162 6.55 11.16 -0.63
CA PRO A 162 7.07 10.50 0.57
C PRO A 162 6.35 11.00 1.81
N THR A 163 5.94 10.07 2.68
CA THR A 163 5.21 10.43 3.91
C THR A 163 5.94 10.00 5.17
N ALA A 164 6.35 8.75 5.29
CA ALA A 164 7.01 8.22 6.48
C ALA A 164 7.91 7.03 6.13
N THR A 165 8.85 6.74 7.03
CA THR A 165 9.64 5.49 7.02
C THR A 165 9.32 4.69 8.27
N ASP A 166 9.14 3.37 8.12
CA ASP A 166 8.66 2.47 9.16
C ASP A 166 9.47 1.18 9.15
N PRO A 167 10.32 0.93 10.16
CA PRO A 167 11.17 -0.24 10.22
C PRO A 167 10.36 -1.51 10.48
N TYR A 168 10.83 -2.64 9.93
CA TYR A 168 10.35 -3.95 10.33
C TYR A 168 10.99 -4.37 11.65
N VAL A 169 10.19 -4.91 12.55
CA VAL A 169 10.59 -5.40 13.86
C VAL A 169 10.11 -6.82 14.08
N LEU A 170 10.88 -7.59 14.85
CA LEU A 170 10.41 -8.86 15.40
C LEU A 170 9.68 -8.56 16.72
N ALA A 171 8.38 -8.79 16.74
CA ALA A 171 7.57 -8.75 17.94
C ALA A 171 7.67 -10.08 18.69
N VAL A 172 8.02 -10.01 19.96
CA VAL A 172 8.25 -11.15 20.87
C VAL A 172 7.41 -10.95 22.12
N PRO A 173 6.83 -12.00 22.72
CA PRO A 173 6.14 -11.88 24.00
C PRO A 173 7.06 -11.25 25.07
N ARG A 174 6.52 -10.32 25.87
CA ARG A 174 7.33 -9.53 26.82
C ARG A 174 8.13 -10.34 27.83
N GLY A 175 7.70 -11.56 28.13
CA GLY A 175 8.40 -12.47 29.06
C GLY A 175 9.65 -13.14 28.48
N ILE A 176 9.98 -12.94 27.19
CA ILE A 176 11.12 -13.56 26.53
C ILE A 176 12.09 -12.47 26.11
N ASP A 177 13.31 -12.50 26.66
CA ASP A 177 14.38 -11.56 26.32
C ASP A 177 15.37 -12.19 25.33
N LEU A 178 15.50 -11.60 24.14
CA LEU A 178 16.43 -12.03 23.10
C LEU A 178 17.74 -11.24 23.05
N SER A 179 17.93 -10.25 23.91
CA SER A 179 19.05 -9.29 23.84
C SER A 179 20.44 -9.93 23.81
N ASN A 180 20.60 -11.11 24.41
CA ASN A 180 21.88 -11.85 24.48
C ASN A 180 21.81 -13.22 23.79
N ILE A 181 20.76 -13.53 23.06
CA ILE A 181 20.57 -14.83 22.44
C ILE A 181 21.34 -14.90 21.13
N GLN A 182 22.25 -15.86 21.02
CA GLN A 182 22.99 -16.19 19.80
C GLN A 182 22.36 -17.38 19.09
N ASN A 183 21.91 -18.36 19.86
CA ASN A 183 21.31 -19.57 19.30
C ASN A 183 20.05 -19.96 20.11
N VAL A 184 18.90 -19.96 19.42
CA VAL A 184 17.60 -20.28 20.03
C VAL A 184 17.60 -21.65 20.70
N GLU A 185 18.24 -22.67 20.08
CA GLU A 185 18.22 -24.04 20.60
C GLU A 185 19.15 -24.24 21.81
N ALA A 186 20.23 -23.46 21.92
CA ALA A 186 21.20 -23.55 23.00
C ALA A 186 20.86 -22.66 24.18
N ASP A 187 20.42 -21.42 23.91
CA ASP A 187 20.37 -20.35 24.90
C ASP A 187 19.00 -20.21 25.58
N LEU A 188 17.93 -20.74 24.97
CA LEU A 188 16.57 -20.62 25.50
C LEU A 188 16.07 -21.91 26.14
N GLY A 189 15.18 -21.77 27.12
CA GLY A 189 14.44 -22.87 27.73
C GLY A 189 13.48 -23.56 26.77
N LYS A 190 13.06 -24.79 27.03
CA LYS A 190 12.21 -25.58 26.13
C LYS A 190 10.91 -24.87 25.76
N SER A 191 10.25 -24.21 26.71
CA SER A 191 9.00 -23.47 26.48
C SER A 191 9.22 -22.24 25.58
N GLU A 192 10.28 -21.49 25.84
CA GLU A 192 10.63 -20.29 25.06
C GLU A 192 11.00 -20.64 23.61
N ARG A 193 11.78 -21.73 23.40
CA ARG A 193 12.09 -22.26 22.06
C ARG A 193 10.84 -22.56 21.25
N VAL A 194 9.85 -23.17 21.88
CA VAL A 194 8.57 -23.47 21.19
C VAL A 194 7.88 -22.18 20.76
N VAL A 195 7.87 -21.15 21.59
CA VAL A 195 7.26 -19.86 21.27
C VAL A 195 8.05 -19.14 20.16
N ILE A 196 9.38 -19.04 20.30
CA ILE A 196 10.23 -18.35 19.32
C ILE A 196 10.19 -19.02 17.94
N ASN A 197 10.16 -20.36 17.91
CA ASN A 197 10.03 -21.10 16.65
C ASN A 197 8.58 -21.15 16.11
N SER A 198 7.60 -20.61 16.81
CA SER A 198 6.20 -20.49 16.36
C SER A 198 5.99 -19.11 15.74
N THR A 199 5.71 -19.04 14.43
CA THR A 199 5.58 -17.76 13.73
C THR A 199 4.14 -17.48 13.35
N ILE A 200 3.75 -16.22 13.54
CA ILE A 200 2.46 -15.66 13.13
C ILE A 200 2.74 -14.76 11.93
N GLN A 201 2.22 -15.14 10.77
CA GLN A 201 2.58 -14.48 9.52
C GLN A 201 1.44 -13.66 8.94
N PHE A 202 1.80 -12.50 8.41
CA PHE A 202 0.91 -11.66 7.64
C PHE A 202 0.87 -12.15 6.18
N ASN A 203 -0.33 -12.48 5.69
CA ASN A 203 -0.51 -13.04 4.36
C ASN A 203 -1.11 -12.02 3.39
N PHE A 204 -0.27 -11.12 2.87
CA PHE A 204 -0.66 -10.13 1.88
C PHE A 204 0.47 -9.90 0.87
N GLY A 205 0.20 -10.28 -0.40
CA GLY A 205 1.12 -10.03 -1.51
C GLY A 205 2.33 -10.99 -1.57
N SER A 206 2.74 -11.33 -2.77
CA SER A 206 3.76 -12.36 -3.00
C SER A 206 5.19 -11.92 -2.66
N GLN A 207 5.56 -10.67 -2.93
CA GLN A 207 6.94 -10.19 -2.71
C GLN A 207 7.26 -9.97 -1.22
N HIS A 208 6.33 -9.33 -0.48
CA HIS A 208 6.50 -9.16 0.96
C HIS A 208 6.61 -10.51 1.67
N LYS A 209 5.70 -11.44 1.37
CA LYS A 209 5.69 -12.78 1.96
C LYS A 209 7.03 -13.49 1.76
N ARG A 210 7.54 -13.50 0.53
CA ARG A 210 8.82 -14.16 0.20
C ARG A 210 9.98 -13.59 1.00
N ARG A 211 10.11 -12.26 1.12
CA ARG A 211 11.17 -11.60 1.89
C ARG A 211 11.13 -11.97 3.37
N ILE A 212 9.94 -12.01 3.97
CA ILE A 212 9.77 -12.40 5.38
C ILE A 212 10.05 -13.89 5.59
N GLU A 213 9.64 -14.76 4.67
CA GLU A 213 9.96 -16.19 4.71
C GLU A 213 11.47 -16.44 4.61
N GLU A 214 12.16 -15.76 3.69
CA GLU A 214 13.62 -15.84 3.53
C GLU A 214 14.35 -15.33 4.80
N TRP A 215 13.81 -14.31 5.45
CA TRP A 215 14.32 -13.82 6.72
C TRP A 215 14.13 -14.84 7.84
N TYR A 216 12.95 -15.44 8.01
CA TYR A 216 12.72 -16.47 9.01
C TYR A 216 13.61 -17.70 8.81
N GLN A 217 13.78 -18.15 7.57
CA GLN A 217 14.65 -19.30 7.24
C GLN A 217 16.11 -19.08 7.70
N ARG A 218 16.58 -17.84 7.65
CA ARG A 218 17.96 -17.51 8.08
C ARG A 218 18.08 -17.34 9.59
N VAL A 219 17.13 -16.64 10.20
CA VAL A 219 17.20 -16.26 11.62
C VAL A 219 16.68 -17.37 12.53
N LEU A 220 15.63 -18.05 12.14
CA LEU A 220 14.96 -19.10 12.89
C LEU A 220 14.80 -20.37 12.02
N PRO A 221 15.88 -21.15 11.79
CA PRO A 221 15.86 -22.28 10.85
C PRO A 221 14.80 -23.34 11.15
N HIS A 222 14.38 -23.45 12.41
CA HIS A 222 13.37 -24.41 12.89
C HIS A 222 11.96 -23.79 13.03
N TYR A 223 11.72 -22.61 12.43
CA TYR A 223 10.42 -21.96 12.55
C TYR A 223 9.30 -22.77 11.89
N ARG A 224 8.13 -22.66 12.45
CA ARG A 224 6.90 -23.19 11.89
C ARG A 224 5.81 -22.12 11.88
N VAL A 225 5.07 -22.01 10.81
CA VAL A 225 3.92 -21.12 10.74
C VAL A 225 2.77 -21.75 11.50
N ILE A 226 2.33 -21.13 12.59
CA ILE A 226 1.21 -21.61 13.40
C ILE A 226 -0.09 -20.89 13.06
N LEU A 227 0.01 -19.65 12.53
CA LEU A 227 -1.14 -18.83 12.20
C LEU A 227 -0.81 -17.89 11.05
N GLN A 228 -1.79 -17.65 10.18
CA GLN A 228 -1.74 -16.63 9.15
C GLN A 228 -2.88 -15.64 9.35
N THR A 229 -2.58 -14.35 9.24
CA THR A 229 -3.56 -13.27 9.41
C THR A 229 -3.48 -12.26 8.27
N ARG A 230 -4.51 -11.43 8.12
CA ARG A 230 -4.56 -10.35 7.14
C ARG A 230 -4.34 -8.97 7.74
N THR A 231 -4.18 -8.88 9.05
CA THR A 231 -3.87 -7.64 9.76
C THR A 231 -2.70 -7.88 10.70
N TYR A 232 -1.80 -6.92 10.77
CA TYR A 232 -0.65 -6.98 11.68
C TYR A 232 -1.08 -6.85 13.15
N GLU A 233 -2.17 -6.12 13.40
CA GLU A 233 -2.75 -5.92 14.74
C GLU A 233 -3.17 -7.26 15.36
N VAL A 234 -3.82 -8.12 14.58
CA VAL A 234 -4.17 -9.48 15.02
C VAL A 234 -2.90 -10.29 15.30
N ALA A 235 -1.88 -10.16 14.46
CA ALA A 235 -0.60 -10.85 14.73
C ALA A 235 0.00 -10.39 16.07
N LEU A 236 0.03 -9.08 16.35
CA LEU A 236 0.55 -8.54 17.62
C LEU A 236 -0.27 -8.99 18.83
N SER A 237 -1.61 -9.05 18.71
CA SER A 237 -2.46 -9.58 19.78
C SER A 237 -2.11 -11.04 20.10
N MET A 238 -1.85 -11.87 19.09
CA MET A 238 -1.46 -13.27 19.28
C MET A 238 -0.05 -13.41 19.89
N VAL A 239 0.88 -12.51 19.51
CA VAL A 239 2.21 -12.44 20.13
C VAL A 239 2.08 -12.06 21.61
N GLN A 240 1.27 -11.07 21.95
CA GLN A 240 1.01 -10.65 23.33
C GLN A 240 0.50 -11.80 24.20
N GLU A 241 -0.34 -12.68 23.64
CA GLU A 241 -0.84 -13.90 24.32
C GLU A 241 0.20 -15.03 24.41
N GLY A 242 1.43 -14.80 23.94
CA GLY A 242 2.51 -15.78 24.05
C GLY A 242 2.44 -16.93 23.04
N LEU A 243 1.63 -16.81 21.99
CA LEU A 243 1.43 -17.91 21.02
C LEU A 243 2.61 -18.08 20.06
N GLY A 244 3.43 -17.04 19.87
CA GLY A 244 4.56 -17.08 18.97
C GLY A 244 5.15 -15.70 18.73
N VAL A 245 5.89 -15.53 17.65
CA VAL A 245 6.55 -14.29 17.25
C VAL A 245 6.06 -13.83 15.87
N ALA A 246 6.16 -12.54 15.57
CA ALA A 246 5.76 -11.98 14.29
C ALA A 246 6.74 -10.90 13.82
N VAL A 247 7.10 -10.92 12.54
CA VAL A 247 7.76 -9.77 11.89
C VAL A 247 6.67 -8.83 11.40
N VAL A 248 6.67 -7.61 11.96
CA VAL A 248 5.66 -6.58 11.68
C VAL A 248 6.33 -5.22 11.48
N PRO A 249 5.69 -4.27 10.79
CA PRO A 249 6.13 -2.88 10.80
C PRO A 249 5.95 -2.26 12.19
N ALA A 250 6.91 -1.47 12.66
CA ALA A 250 6.91 -0.90 14.01
C ALA A 250 5.69 -0.01 14.30
N MET A 251 5.25 0.74 13.30
CA MET A 251 4.04 1.58 13.37
C MET A 251 2.79 0.80 13.80
N THR A 252 2.73 -0.50 13.50
CA THR A 252 1.58 -1.33 13.87
C THR A 252 1.39 -1.45 15.38
N ALA A 253 2.49 -1.39 16.13
CA ALA A 253 2.45 -1.53 17.58
C ALA A 253 1.93 -0.28 18.32
N ILE A 254 1.71 0.83 17.63
CA ILE A 254 1.13 2.05 18.19
C ILE A 254 -0.38 1.87 18.33
N LEU A 255 -0.93 1.93 19.53
CA LEU A 255 -2.37 1.88 19.81
C LEU A 255 -2.98 3.25 20.14
N GLY A 256 -2.13 4.23 20.48
CA GLY A 256 -2.53 5.58 20.85
C GLY A 256 -1.42 6.26 21.65
N PRO A 257 -1.62 7.48 22.15
CA PRO A 257 -0.64 8.16 23.01
C PRO A 257 -0.31 7.29 24.20
N ASP A 258 0.98 6.97 24.35
CA ASP A 258 1.55 6.16 25.45
C ASP A 258 0.95 4.74 25.62
N LYS A 259 0.29 4.22 24.57
CA LYS A 259 -0.30 2.89 24.57
C LYS A 259 0.25 2.07 23.39
N GLY A 260 0.65 0.85 23.67
CA GLY A 260 1.11 -0.14 22.70
C GLY A 260 0.70 -1.54 23.12
N PHE A 261 0.98 -2.51 22.26
CA PHE A 261 0.89 -3.92 22.61
C PHE A 261 1.96 -4.25 23.66
N ASP A 262 1.64 -5.16 24.60
CA ASP A 262 2.58 -5.62 25.61
C ASP A 262 3.51 -6.69 25.04
N VAL A 263 4.40 -6.25 24.16
CA VAL A 263 5.40 -7.06 23.44
C VAL A 263 6.75 -6.38 23.43
N SER A 264 7.82 -7.15 23.28
CA SER A 264 9.17 -6.63 23.01
C SER A 264 9.36 -6.53 21.50
N LEU A 265 9.89 -5.38 21.02
CA LEU A 265 10.07 -5.09 19.59
C LEU A 265 11.58 -5.01 19.30
N TYR A 266 12.12 -5.99 18.60
CA TYR A 266 13.53 -6.04 18.21
C TYR A 266 13.71 -5.61 16.73
N ARG A 267 14.73 -4.80 16.43
CA ARG A 267 15.13 -4.46 15.05
C ARG A 267 15.50 -5.72 14.27
N THR A 268 15.12 -5.80 12.99
CA THR A 268 15.30 -7.02 12.18
C THR A 268 16.42 -6.96 11.16
N LYS A 269 17.09 -5.84 10.94
CA LYS A 269 17.98 -5.58 9.80
C LYS A 269 17.32 -5.75 8.41
N LEU A 270 16.00 -5.99 8.32
CA LEU A 270 15.27 -5.85 7.06
C LEU A 270 15.28 -4.38 6.63
N PRO A 271 15.30 -4.11 5.31
CA PRO A 271 15.12 -2.75 4.81
C PRO A 271 13.82 -2.15 5.35
N ASP A 272 13.89 -0.91 5.78
CA ASP A 272 12.73 -0.17 6.24
C ASP A 272 11.69 -0.04 5.11
N ARG A 273 10.42 0.05 5.46
CA ARG A 273 9.38 0.31 4.49
C ARG A 273 9.15 1.81 4.35
N ASP A 274 9.45 2.36 3.18
CA ASP A 274 9.10 3.73 2.85
C ASP A 274 7.64 3.81 2.44
N ILE A 275 6.88 4.69 3.11
CA ILE A 275 5.47 4.92 2.84
C ILE A 275 5.33 6.15 1.98
N VAL A 276 4.60 6.01 0.88
CA VAL A 276 4.31 7.08 -0.06
C VAL A 276 2.80 7.25 -0.24
N ALA A 277 2.38 8.48 -0.45
CA ALA A 277 1.05 8.80 -0.95
C ALA A 277 1.12 8.85 -2.48
N LEU A 278 0.40 7.92 -3.13
CA LEU A 278 0.22 7.87 -4.57
C LEU A 278 -1.00 8.68 -4.96
N THR A 279 -0.87 9.54 -5.95
CA THR A 279 -1.98 10.31 -6.49
C THR A 279 -1.80 10.58 -7.99
N ALA A 280 -2.88 10.85 -8.69
CA ALA A 280 -2.79 11.29 -10.08
C ALA A 280 -2.13 12.68 -10.15
N SER A 281 -1.31 12.91 -11.20
CA SER A 281 -0.48 14.12 -11.31
C SER A 281 -1.27 15.43 -11.27
N GLN A 282 -2.53 15.42 -11.69
CA GLN A 282 -3.42 16.56 -11.63
C GLN A 282 -3.68 17.07 -10.20
N TYR A 283 -3.77 16.17 -9.22
CA TYR A 283 -4.09 16.53 -7.83
C TYR A 283 -2.90 17.15 -7.06
N VAL A 284 -1.68 17.01 -7.58
CA VAL A 284 -0.47 17.48 -6.90
C VAL A 284 -0.44 19.02 -6.72
N ARG A 285 -1.12 19.75 -7.61
CA ARG A 285 -1.12 21.22 -7.64
C ARG A 285 -2.47 21.84 -7.36
N VAL A 286 -3.48 21.04 -7.07
CA VAL A 286 -4.85 21.51 -6.86
C VAL A 286 -5.23 21.27 -5.40
N ASP A 287 -5.59 22.34 -4.70
CA ASP A 287 -6.16 22.22 -3.36
C ASP A 287 -7.60 21.70 -3.43
N PRO A 288 -8.06 20.92 -2.46
CA PRO A 288 -7.40 20.60 -1.18
C PRO A 288 -6.41 19.42 -1.23
N TYR A 289 -6.24 18.73 -2.37
CA TYR A 289 -5.38 17.56 -2.49
C TYR A 289 -3.91 17.91 -2.24
N ALA A 290 -3.42 19.01 -2.84
CA ALA A 290 -2.06 19.48 -2.65
C ALA A 290 -1.76 19.76 -1.17
N CYS A 291 -2.70 20.40 -0.48
CA CYS A 291 -2.60 20.63 0.96
C CYS A 291 -2.57 19.30 1.72
N PHE A 292 -3.46 18.35 1.39
CA PHE A 292 -3.51 17.06 2.07
C PHE A 292 -2.23 16.26 1.91
N LEU A 293 -1.64 16.22 0.71
CA LEU A 293 -0.33 15.57 0.49
C LEU A 293 0.78 16.19 1.35
N ARG A 294 0.80 17.51 1.48
CA ARG A 294 1.77 18.23 2.32
C ARG A 294 1.59 17.89 3.80
N VAL A 295 0.35 17.93 4.32
CA VAL A 295 0.11 17.63 5.74
C VAL A 295 0.30 16.13 6.07
N LEU A 296 0.12 15.22 5.11
CA LEU A 296 0.51 13.81 5.26
C LEU A 296 2.03 13.67 5.48
N THR A 297 2.84 14.39 4.71
CA THR A 297 4.30 14.44 4.91
C THR A 297 4.67 15.01 6.28
N GLU A 298 3.97 16.06 6.71
CA GLU A 298 4.18 16.65 8.03
C GLU A 298 3.78 15.70 9.17
N ALA A 299 2.67 14.98 8.99
CA ALA A 299 2.22 13.95 9.93
C ALA A 299 3.27 12.83 10.07
N GLY A 300 3.84 12.40 8.95
CA GLY A 300 4.89 11.39 8.96
C GLY A 300 6.18 11.83 9.67
N LYS A 301 6.58 13.09 9.53
CA LYS A 301 7.74 13.65 10.25
C LYS A 301 7.52 13.73 11.77
N LYS A 302 6.28 13.87 12.20
CA LYS A 302 5.90 13.93 13.62
C LYS A 302 5.57 12.57 14.21
N LEU A 303 5.59 11.51 13.38
CA LEU A 303 5.31 10.15 13.85
C LEU A 303 6.36 9.72 14.86
N VAL A 304 5.91 9.36 16.05
CA VAL A 304 6.75 8.77 17.10
C VAL A 304 6.55 7.26 17.06
N LEU A 305 7.61 6.55 16.71
CA LEU A 305 7.62 5.09 16.73
C LEU A 305 7.75 4.57 18.17
N PRO A 306 7.29 3.34 18.47
CA PRO A 306 7.48 2.72 19.77
C PRO A 306 8.96 2.51 20.06
N SER A 307 9.32 2.33 21.33
CA SER A 307 10.69 1.99 21.72
C SER A 307 11.09 0.66 21.09
N LEU A 308 12.23 0.65 20.40
CA LEU A 308 12.78 -0.52 19.74
C LEU A 308 14.04 -0.98 20.46
N LEU A 309 14.13 -2.28 20.71
CA LEU A 309 15.33 -2.93 21.17
C LEU A 309 16.28 -3.18 19.99
N ASP A 310 17.58 -3.22 20.27
CA ASP A 310 18.57 -3.54 19.25
C ASP A 310 18.37 -4.95 18.68
N ALA A 311 18.86 -5.18 17.48
CA ALA A 311 18.82 -6.50 16.87
C ALA A 311 19.61 -7.49 17.75
N PRO A 312 19.00 -8.59 18.19
CA PRO A 312 19.69 -9.57 19.01
C PRO A 312 20.80 -10.27 18.23
N PRO A 313 21.84 -10.81 18.91
CA PRO A 313 23.00 -11.45 18.29
C PRO A 313 22.64 -12.57 17.29
N LEU A 314 21.55 -13.29 17.50
CA LEU A 314 21.06 -14.31 16.55
C LEU A 314 20.75 -13.76 15.14
N MET A 315 20.71 -12.43 14.98
CA MET A 315 20.49 -11.74 13.70
C MET A 315 21.79 -11.10 13.15
N GLU A 316 22.96 -11.29 13.76
CA GLU A 316 24.19 -10.60 13.35
C GLU A 316 24.77 -11.11 12.03
N GLU A 317 24.50 -12.35 11.64
CA GLU A 317 24.99 -12.96 10.40
C GLU A 317 24.10 -12.70 9.17
N LEU A 318 23.22 -11.70 9.22
CA LEU A 318 22.27 -11.37 8.13
C LEU A 318 22.85 -10.43 7.07
#